data_e676bdc04b6cca650b8478bd76b343a3
#
_entry.id   e676bdc04b6cca650b8478bd76b343a3
#
_cell.length_a   1.000
_cell.length_b   1.000
_cell.length_c   1.000
_cell.angle_alpha   90.00
_cell.angle_beta   90.00
_cell.angle_gamma   90.00
#
_symmetry.space_group_name_H-M   'P 1'
#
loop_
_entity.id
_entity.type
_entity.pdbx_description
1 polymer ?
#
loop_
_entity_poly.entity_id
_entity_poly.type
_entity_poly.pdbx_seq_one_letter_code
_entity_poly.pdbx_strand_id
1 'polypeptide(L)'
;MLKKYFPGLFLSGLLGVALASAAQTPASAQTPPPAFTPAVQEFIKVSAPVVALTDAKVIDGTGRPALLHQTVLLRGGRIEQVGPGKKVKVPAGAEVINCTGKTLIPGLVMLHEHLYYTMPAGGLFNIAQMPYSFPRLYLAGGATTIRTAGSIEPQTDLAIQRLIGEGKFIGPDMDVTAPYMEEPGMDIPALNTIKGPADAAASTNFWADKGCTSFKMYMHATHADLAAVVREAHARHLKVTGHLCAITYREAAEIGIDNLEHGFMASSDFAAGHVADACDYPAARQGLLRQAASSPAVTDLIKYLISKNVALTSTLPVFEPYTGREVVLGGGLEALIPQLQERETKTWQASQGKDSASVALFKKEQGWEKQFYDAGGLLVAGTDPTGAGRTIAGYANRREIELLVEGGFTPLQAIQICTLNGAKYLGRDREIGTIEAGKQADLVLVNGDPEKDIRQLRQMEIVFKHGIGFDSPRLFESMKGKVGLN
;
A
#
# COMPACT_ATOMS: atom_id res chain seq x y z
N MET A 1 -66.96 30.49 -43.32
CA MET A 1 -67.81 29.40 -43.77
C MET A 1 -67.33 28.08 -43.19
N LEU A 2 -68.28 27.37 -42.63
CA LEU A 2 -68.35 25.94 -42.23
C LEU A 2 -67.40 25.44 -41.07
N LYS A 3 -68.10 25.29 -39.94
CA LYS A 3 -67.84 24.36 -38.80
C LYS A 3 -67.82 22.90 -39.28
N LYS A 4 -67.04 22.03 -38.67
CA LYS A 4 -67.43 20.65 -38.36
C LYS A 4 -66.81 20.19 -37.05
N TYR A 5 -67.66 19.59 -36.22
CA TYR A 5 -67.50 18.98 -34.92
C TYR A 5 -66.74 17.66 -34.95
N PHE A 6 -65.97 17.36 -33.86
CA PHE A 6 -65.48 16.03 -33.53
C PHE A 6 -66.00 15.58 -32.18
N PRO A 7 -66.46 14.36 -31.97
CA PRO A 7 -66.78 13.82 -30.65
C PRO A 7 -65.59 13.11 -30.07
N GLY A 8 -65.46 13.22 -28.77
CA GLY A 8 -64.37 12.60 -27.96
C GLY A 8 -64.56 11.10 -27.82
N LEU A 9 -63.39 10.42 -27.69
CA LEU A 9 -63.31 9.05 -27.19
C LEU A 9 -62.46 9.08 -25.92
N PHE A 10 -63.07 8.70 -24.78
CA PHE A 10 -62.38 8.41 -23.55
C PHE A 10 -61.70 7.03 -23.65
N LEU A 11 -60.38 6.94 -23.56
CA LEU A 11 -59.69 5.69 -23.38
C LEU A 11 -59.10 5.64 -21.95
N SER A 12 -59.64 4.76 -21.13
CA SER A 12 -59.15 4.46 -19.79
C SER A 12 -57.86 3.66 -19.89
N GLY A 13 -56.73 4.31 -19.58
CA GLY A 13 -55.43 3.62 -19.49
C GLY A 13 -55.25 2.98 -18.10
N LEU A 14 -55.22 1.66 -18.03
CA LEU A 14 -54.73 0.92 -16.87
C LEU A 14 -53.22 1.14 -16.73
N LEU A 15 -52.79 1.76 -15.62
CA LEU A 15 -51.39 1.78 -15.21
C LEU A 15 -50.98 0.39 -14.67
N GLY A 16 -50.31 -0.39 -15.50
CA GLY A 16 -49.63 -1.60 -15.07
C GLY A 16 -48.34 -1.22 -14.32
N VAL A 17 -48.32 -1.43 -13.01
CA VAL A 17 -47.10 -1.35 -12.20
C VAL A 17 -46.25 -2.57 -12.55
N ALA A 18 -45.22 -2.39 -13.36
CA ALA A 18 -44.18 -3.40 -13.57
C ALA A 18 -43.30 -3.46 -12.32
N LEU A 19 -43.48 -4.50 -11.53
CA LEU A 19 -42.52 -4.89 -10.49
C LEU A 19 -41.23 -5.33 -11.19
N ALA A 20 -40.22 -4.47 -11.17
CA ALA A 20 -38.87 -4.83 -11.58
C ALA A 20 -38.31 -5.82 -10.54
N SER A 21 -38.33 -7.11 -10.90
CA SER A 21 -37.56 -8.15 -10.19
C SER A 21 -36.07 -7.78 -10.28
N ALA A 22 -35.47 -7.38 -9.16
CA ALA A 22 -34.04 -7.26 -9.06
C ALA A 22 -33.43 -8.65 -9.28
N ALA A 23 -32.86 -8.85 -10.46
CA ALA A 23 -32.08 -10.05 -10.77
C ALA A 23 -30.91 -10.08 -9.81
N GLN A 24 -30.91 -11.00 -8.86
CA GLN A 24 -29.76 -11.34 -8.06
C GLN A 24 -28.66 -11.82 -9.02
N THR A 25 -27.58 -11.05 -9.12
CA THR A 25 -26.36 -11.48 -9.81
C THR A 25 -25.95 -12.83 -9.19
N PRO A 26 -25.72 -13.89 -9.97
CA PRO A 26 -25.29 -15.17 -9.41
C PRO A 26 -23.95 -14.94 -8.68
N ALA A 27 -23.87 -15.42 -7.45
CA ALA A 27 -22.63 -15.45 -6.69
C ALA A 27 -21.54 -16.10 -7.58
N SER A 28 -20.47 -15.38 -7.86
CA SER A 28 -19.34 -15.90 -8.64
C SER A 28 -18.91 -17.24 -8.04
N ALA A 29 -18.82 -18.27 -8.88
CA ALA A 29 -18.37 -19.58 -8.46
C ALA A 29 -17.05 -19.45 -7.72
N GLN A 30 -17.02 -19.88 -6.45
CA GLN A 30 -15.84 -19.82 -5.60
C GLN A 30 -14.76 -20.72 -6.21
N THR A 31 -13.68 -20.13 -6.65
CA THR A 31 -12.49 -20.91 -6.99
C THR A 31 -11.97 -21.54 -5.71
N PRO A 32 -11.79 -22.86 -5.63
CA PRO A 32 -11.24 -23.49 -4.44
C PRO A 32 -9.83 -22.89 -4.18
N PRO A 33 -9.42 -22.80 -2.90
CA PRO A 33 -8.07 -22.34 -2.58
C PRO A 33 -7.04 -23.22 -3.30
N PRO A 34 -5.91 -22.65 -3.74
CA PRO A 34 -4.88 -23.41 -4.41
C PRO A 34 -4.36 -24.54 -3.51
N ALA A 35 -3.92 -25.64 -4.12
CA ALA A 35 -3.23 -26.71 -3.38
C ALA A 35 -1.87 -26.19 -2.93
N PHE A 36 -1.72 -25.95 -1.62
CA PHE A 36 -0.46 -25.45 -1.05
C PHE A 36 0.62 -26.53 -1.07
N THR A 37 1.85 -26.13 -1.45
CA THR A 37 3.02 -27.01 -1.33
C THR A 37 3.36 -27.28 0.15
N PRO A 38 4.06 -28.38 0.50
CA PRO A 38 4.49 -28.64 1.88
C PRO A 38 5.24 -27.47 2.52
N ALA A 39 6.08 -26.79 1.76
CA ALA A 39 6.83 -25.62 2.22
C ALA A 39 5.94 -24.41 2.59
N VAL A 40 4.75 -24.29 1.99
CA VAL A 40 3.75 -23.30 2.37
C VAL A 40 2.90 -23.79 3.51
N GLN A 41 2.47 -25.07 3.48
CA GLN A 41 1.64 -25.69 4.53
C GLN A 41 2.28 -25.61 5.91
N GLU A 42 3.60 -25.67 5.97
CA GLU A 42 4.36 -25.55 7.22
C GLU A 42 4.01 -24.27 8.03
N PHE A 43 3.64 -23.18 7.36
CA PHE A 43 3.33 -21.89 7.97
C PHE A 43 1.84 -21.63 8.14
N ILE A 44 0.98 -22.55 7.69
CA ILE A 44 -0.46 -22.42 7.83
C ILE A 44 -0.87 -22.90 9.24
N LYS A 45 -1.53 -22.02 9.98
CA LYS A 45 -2.05 -22.27 11.32
C LYS A 45 -3.54 -22.57 11.31
N VAL A 46 -4.28 -21.99 10.35
CA VAL A 46 -5.74 -22.14 10.21
C VAL A 46 -6.08 -22.34 8.74
N SER A 47 -6.77 -23.45 8.43
CA SER A 47 -7.17 -23.77 7.05
C SER A 47 -8.56 -24.43 6.94
N ALA A 48 -9.33 -24.44 8.03
CA ALA A 48 -10.67 -25.00 8.00
C ALA A 48 -11.57 -24.22 7.00
N PRO A 49 -12.49 -24.92 6.30
CA PRO A 49 -13.40 -24.28 5.35
C PRO A 49 -14.31 -23.24 5.98
N VAL A 50 -14.57 -23.36 7.28
CA VAL A 50 -15.36 -22.44 8.08
C VAL A 50 -14.61 -22.12 9.35
N VAL A 51 -14.35 -20.85 9.62
CA VAL A 51 -13.64 -20.37 10.82
C VAL A 51 -14.51 -19.32 11.51
N ALA A 52 -14.66 -19.43 12.82
CA ALA A 52 -15.35 -18.44 13.65
C ALA A 52 -14.36 -17.79 14.61
N LEU A 53 -14.09 -16.49 14.39
CA LEU A 53 -13.28 -15.65 15.28
C LEU A 53 -14.23 -14.99 16.27
N THR A 54 -14.28 -15.51 17.51
CA THR A 54 -15.30 -15.14 18.48
C THR A 54 -14.78 -14.20 19.56
N ASP A 55 -15.67 -13.32 20.06
CA ASP A 55 -15.40 -12.36 21.14
C ASP A 55 -14.23 -11.40 20.85
N ALA A 56 -14.08 -10.99 19.60
CA ALA A 56 -13.03 -10.07 19.17
C ALA A 56 -13.44 -8.60 19.36
N LYS A 57 -12.46 -7.74 19.62
CA LYS A 57 -12.55 -6.33 19.27
C LYS A 57 -12.31 -6.21 17.77
N VAL A 58 -13.16 -5.50 17.02
CA VAL A 58 -13.02 -5.31 15.57
C VAL A 58 -12.80 -3.83 15.26
N ILE A 59 -11.64 -3.50 14.70
CA ILE A 59 -11.35 -2.23 14.02
C ILE A 59 -11.58 -2.50 12.54
N ASP A 60 -12.70 -2.02 12.00
CA ASP A 60 -13.19 -2.44 10.68
C ASP A 60 -12.44 -1.81 9.47
N GLY A 61 -11.48 -0.93 9.71
CA GLY A 61 -10.70 -0.23 8.68
C GLY A 61 -11.36 1.04 8.14
N THR A 62 -12.56 1.40 8.59
CA THR A 62 -13.27 2.59 8.08
C THR A 62 -12.93 3.90 8.81
N GLY A 63 -12.10 3.84 9.85
CA GLY A 63 -11.83 4.98 10.73
C GLY A 63 -12.90 5.21 11.80
N ARG A 64 -13.99 4.43 11.82
CA ARG A 64 -15.04 4.48 12.84
C ARG A 64 -14.58 3.81 14.15
N PRO A 65 -15.22 4.13 15.29
CA PRO A 65 -14.93 3.48 16.57
C PRO A 65 -14.99 1.95 16.49
N ALA A 66 -14.08 1.28 17.20
CA ALA A 66 -14.01 -0.17 17.22
C ALA A 66 -15.26 -0.81 17.83
N LEU A 67 -15.62 -1.98 17.33
CA LEU A 67 -16.75 -2.78 17.79
C LEU A 67 -16.26 -3.85 18.76
N LEU A 68 -16.88 -3.94 19.94
CA LEU A 68 -16.51 -4.92 20.97
C LEU A 68 -17.35 -6.19 20.89
N HIS A 69 -16.80 -7.32 21.35
CA HIS A 69 -17.49 -8.60 21.48
C HIS A 69 -18.12 -9.07 20.16
N GLN A 70 -17.37 -8.90 19.05
CA GLN A 70 -17.83 -9.32 17.74
C GLN A 70 -17.43 -10.79 17.47
N THR A 71 -18.25 -11.44 16.65
CA THR A 71 -17.89 -12.68 15.96
C THR A 71 -17.75 -12.38 14.48
N VAL A 72 -16.63 -12.81 13.90
CA VAL A 72 -16.37 -12.77 12.46
C VAL A 72 -16.36 -14.20 11.94
N LEU A 73 -17.31 -14.53 11.06
CA LEU A 73 -17.42 -15.85 10.46
C LEU A 73 -16.80 -15.83 9.07
N LEU A 74 -15.83 -16.70 8.82
CA LEU A 74 -15.16 -16.87 7.54
C LEU A 74 -15.64 -18.16 6.88
N ARG A 75 -15.91 -18.10 5.57
CA ARG A 75 -16.25 -19.27 4.76
C ARG A 75 -15.74 -19.10 3.32
N GLY A 76 -15.06 -20.12 2.83
CA GLY A 76 -14.62 -20.17 1.43
C GLY A 76 -13.78 -18.95 1.01
N GLY A 77 -12.88 -18.48 1.87
CA GLY A 77 -12.00 -17.35 1.61
C GLY A 77 -12.65 -15.97 1.76
N ARG A 78 -13.91 -15.90 2.24
CA ARG A 78 -14.64 -14.64 2.42
C ARG A 78 -15.14 -14.48 3.84
N ILE A 79 -15.40 -13.23 4.21
CA ILE A 79 -16.11 -12.86 5.43
C ILE A 79 -17.60 -13.12 5.15
N GLU A 80 -18.15 -14.18 5.76
CA GLU A 80 -19.56 -14.53 5.59
C GLU A 80 -20.45 -13.61 6.44
N GLN A 81 -20.04 -13.36 7.69
CA GLN A 81 -20.81 -12.55 8.63
C GLN A 81 -19.91 -11.86 9.65
N VAL A 82 -20.30 -10.65 10.02
CA VAL A 82 -19.70 -9.89 11.14
C VAL A 82 -20.85 -9.36 12.01
N GLY A 83 -20.72 -9.49 13.31
CA GLY A 83 -21.72 -8.94 14.23
C GLY A 83 -21.48 -9.30 15.70
N PRO A 84 -22.31 -8.76 16.63
CA PRO A 84 -22.25 -9.12 18.03
C PRO A 84 -22.38 -10.64 18.21
N GLY A 85 -21.53 -11.24 19.09
CA GLY A 85 -21.43 -12.68 19.24
C GLY A 85 -22.75 -13.42 19.45
N LYS A 86 -23.71 -12.78 20.18
CA LYS A 86 -25.06 -13.34 20.38
C LYS A 86 -25.93 -13.38 19.10
N LYS A 87 -25.57 -12.62 18.05
CA LYS A 87 -26.34 -12.52 16.79
C LYS A 87 -25.74 -13.36 15.67
N VAL A 88 -24.47 -13.77 15.76
CA VAL A 88 -23.79 -14.60 14.77
C VAL A 88 -23.88 -16.07 15.19
N LYS A 89 -24.60 -16.87 14.41
CA LYS A 89 -24.71 -18.30 14.66
C LYS A 89 -23.48 -19.02 14.11
N VAL A 90 -22.63 -19.52 15.01
CA VAL A 90 -21.48 -20.33 14.62
C VAL A 90 -21.98 -21.71 14.16
N PRO A 91 -21.68 -22.16 12.92
CA PRO A 91 -22.09 -23.48 12.43
C PRO A 91 -21.41 -24.61 13.19
N ALA A 92 -22.11 -25.74 13.31
CA ALA A 92 -21.49 -26.97 13.80
C ALA A 92 -20.34 -27.38 12.86
N GLY A 93 -19.18 -27.75 13.44
CA GLY A 93 -17.98 -28.12 12.68
C GLY A 93 -17.11 -26.96 12.21
N ALA A 94 -17.46 -25.70 12.53
CA ALA A 94 -16.55 -24.58 12.34
C ALA A 94 -15.35 -24.68 13.30
N GLU A 95 -14.17 -24.31 12.81
CA GLU A 95 -13.00 -24.08 13.68
C GLU A 95 -13.24 -22.78 14.46
N VAL A 96 -13.26 -22.86 15.79
CA VAL A 96 -13.54 -21.71 16.65
C VAL A 96 -12.24 -21.21 17.27
N ILE A 97 -11.94 -19.94 17.04
CA ILE A 97 -10.80 -19.23 17.63
C ILE A 97 -11.37 -18.21 18.63
N ASN A 98 -11.06 -18.38 19.91
CA ASN A 98 -11.41 -17.40 20.92
C ASN A 98 -10.47 -16.19 20.83
N CYS A 99 -11.03 -15.02 20.58
CA CYS A 99 -10.31 -13.74 20.42
C CYS A 99 -10.52 -12.79 21.61
N THR A 100 -10.94 -13.31 22.78
CA THR A 100 -11.07 -12.49 24.01
C THR A 100 -9.75 -11.78 24.31
N GLY A 101 -9.79 -10.45 24.47
CA GLY A 101 -8.60 -9.61 24.69
C GLY A 101 -7.77 -9.33 23.46
N LYS A 102 -8.22 -9.79 22.27
CA LYS A 102 -7.52 -9.58 20.98
C LYS A 102 -8.33 -8.68 20.06
N THR A 103 -7.62 -8.12 19.09
CA THR A 103 -8.20 -7.22 18.09
C THR A 103 -8.04 -7.81 16.69
N LEU A 104 -9.09 -7.71 15.90
CA LEU A 104 -9.07 -7.95 14.46
C LEU A 104 -9.00 -6.62 13.72
N ILE A 105 -8.07 -6.52 12.78
CA ILE A 105 -7.98 -5.42 11.81
C ILE A 105 -8.03 -6.01 10.39
N PRO A 106 -8.36 -5.23 9.34
CA PRO A 106 -8.20 -5.69 7.96
C PRO A 106 -6.73 -5.99 7.66
N GLY A 107 -6.49 -6.87 6.71
CA GLY A 107 -5.16 -7.02 6.12
C GLY A 107 -4.67 -5.70 5.55
N LEU A 108 -3.39 -5.39 5.75
CA LEU A 108 -2.81 -4.15 5.27
C LEU A 108 -2.72 -4.16 3.74
N VAL A 109 -2.95 -3.00 3.13
CA VAL A 109 -2.83 -2.72 1.70
C VAL A 109 -1.77 -1.65 1.52
N MET A 110 -0.52 -2.09 1.24
CA MET A 110 0.67 -1.25 1.25
C MET A 110 1.14 -0.98 -0.17
N LEU A 111 1.24 0.28 -0.56
CA LEU A 111 1.32 0.68 -1.97
C LEU A 111 2.69 1.24 -2.40
N HIS A 112 3.70 1.14 -1.55
CA HIS A 112 5.09 1.46 -1.90
C HIS A 112 6.04 0.42 -1.30
N GLU A 113 6.05 -0.74 -1.95
CA GLU A 113 6.89 -1.85 -1.52
C GLU A 113 7.84 -2.29 -2.65
N HIS A 114 8.88 -3.01 -2.30
CA HIS A 114 9.86 -3.53 -3.25
C HIS A 114 10.22 -4.98 -2.93
N LEU A 115 10.71 -5.72 -3.93
CA LEU A 115 11.21 -7.08 -3.73
C LEU A 115 12.74 -7.16 -3.89
N TYR A 116 13.44 -6.08 -3.69
CA TYR A 116 14.90 -6.00 -3.75
C TYR A 116 15.50 -5.28 -2.55
N TYR A 117 16.78 -5.50 -2.31
CA TYR A 117 17.54 -4.83 -1.24
C TYR A 117 18.97 -4.57 -1.65
N THR A 118 19.61 -3.55 -1.08
CA THR A 118 21.02 -3.29 -1.32
C THR A 118 21.91 -4.31 -0.61
N MET A 119 22.95 -4.79 -1.31
CA MET A 119 23.91 -5.75 -0.79
C MET A 119 24.94 -5.07 0.14
N PRO A 120 25.75 -5.84 0.88
CA PRO A 120 26.70 -5.29 1.86
C PRO A 120 27.70 -4.29 1.31
N ALA A 121 28.13 -4.46 0.07
CA ALA A 121 29.05 -3.57 -0.62
C ALA A 121 28.41 -3.03 -1.91
N GLY A 122 28.80 -1.81 -2.30
CA GLY A 122 28.37 -1.20 -3.57
C GLY A 122 27.11 -0.33 -3.47
N GLY A 123 26.40 -0.31 -2.36
CA GLY A 123 25.21 0.54 -2.18
C GLY A 123 24.17 0.33 -3.31
N LEU A 124 23.69 1.40 -3.91
CA LEU A 124 22.71 1.36 -5.00
C LEU A 124 23.24 0.76 -6.33
N PHE A 125 24.58 0.58 -6.44
CA PHE A 125 25.20 -0.12 -7.59
C PHE A 125 25.16 -1.65 -7.43
N ASN A 126 24.86 -2.16 -6.23
CA ASN A 126 24.79 -3.57 -5.95
C ASN A 126 23.47 -3.90 -5.23
N ILE A 127 22.42 -4.09 -6.03
CA ILE A 127 21.06 -4.39 -5.60
C ILE A 127 20.73 -5.81 -5.99
N ALA A 128 20.09 -6.57 -5.10
CA ALA A 128 19.68 -7.93 -5.38
C ALA A 128 18.20 -8.14 -5.06
N GLN A 129 17.54 -8.96 -5.87
CA GLN A 129 16.17 -9.39 -5.67
C GLN A 129 16.06 -10.26 -4.41
N MET A 130 15.00 -10.09 -3.64
CA MET A 130 14.69 -10.80 -2.39
C MET A 130 13.42 -11.66 -2.53
N PRO A 131 13.33 -12.55 -3.53
CA PRO A 131 12.09 -13.25 -3.87
C PRO A 131 11.60 -14.20 -2.76
N TYR A 132 12.52 -14.68 -1.93
CA TYR A 132 12.22 -15.61 -0.86
C TYR A 132 11.82 -14.93 0.44
N SER A 133 12.56 -13.91 0.86
CA SER A 133 12.41 -13.28 2.18
C SER A 133 11.32 -12.20 2.22
N PHE A 134 11.30 -11.29 1.24
CA PHE A 134 10.42 -10.12 1.29
C PHE A 134 8.93 -10.46 1.23
N PRO A 135 8.44 -11.33 0.33
CA PRO A 135 7.03 -11.69 0.32
C PRO A 135 6.56 -12.32 1.65
N ARG A 136 7.41 -13.16 2.27
CA ARG A 136 7.12 -13.75 3.58
C ARG A 136 7.06 -12.71 4.68
N LEU A 137 8.01 -11.79 4.70
CA LEU A 137 8.07 -10.70 5.68
C LEU A 137 6.88 -9.76 5.55
N TYR A 138 6.46 -9.40 4.33
CA TYR A 138 5.27 -8.59 4.12
C TYR A 138 4.03 -9.27 4.72
N LEU A 139 3.81 -10.55 4.40
CA LEU A 139 2.68 -11.28 4.96
C LEU A 139 2.78 -11.39 6.48
N ALA A 140 3.98 -11.69 7.03
CA ALA A 140 4.21 -11.72 8.47
C ALA A 140 3.89 -10.38 9.13
N GLY A 141 4.20 -9.26 8.48
CA GLY A 141 3.92 -7.89 8.91
C GLY A 141 2.48 -7.43 8.70
N GLY A 142 1.58 -8.36 8.30
CA GLY A 142 0.15 -8.08 8.16
C GLY A 142 -0.27 -7.56 6.78
N ALA A 143 0.65 -7.35 5.84
CA ALA A 143 0.29 -6.95 4.49
C ALA A 143 -0.27 -8.14 3.70
N THR A 144 -1.55 -8.08 3.36
CA THR A 144 -2.23 -9.09 2.52
C THR A 144 -2.28 -8.67 1.06
N THR A 145 -2.11 -7.39 0.79
CA THR A 145 -1.99 -6.82 -0.56
C THR A 145 -0.87 -5.79 -0.58
N ILE A 146 -0.01 -5.85 -1.60
CA ILE A 146 1.03 -4.84 -1.85
C ILE A 146 0.99 -4.37 -3.30
N ARG A 147 1.46 -3.16 -3.55
CA ARG A 147 1.90 -2.69 -4.87
C ARG A 147 3.41 -2.53 -4.82
N THR A 148 4.13 -3.09 -5.78
CA THR A 148 5.54 -2.72 -5.97
C THR A 148 5.60 -1.28 -6.51
N ALA A 149 6.52 -0.45 -6.01
CA ALA A 149 6.60 0.97 -6.39
C ALA A 149 7.73 1.22 -7.39
N GLY A 150 7.81 0.39 -8.40
CA GLY A 150 8.90 0.28 -9.37
C GLY A 150 9.66 -1.03 -9.16
N SER A 151 9.80 -1.81 -10.20
CA SER A 151 10.51 -3.09 -10.16
C SER A 151 11.89 -2.96 -10.80
N ILE A 152 12.90 -3.60 -10.23
CA ILE A 152 14.21 -3.78 -10.90
C ILE A 152 14.21 -5.02 -11.79
N GLU A 153 13.44 -6.04 -11.39
CA GLU A 153 13.25 -7.28 -12.14
C GLU A 153 11.75 -7.62 -12.25
N PRO A 154 10.98 -6.90 -13.08
CA PRO A 154 9.52 -7.07 -13.12
C PRO A 154 9.08 -8.46 -13.58
N GLN A 155 9.88 -9.17 -14.38
CA GLN A 155 9.58 -10.56 -14.73
C GLN A 155 9.63 -11.49 -13.51
N THR A 156 10.59 -11.25 -12.61
CA THR A 156 10.69 -11.98 -11.33
C THR A 156 9.51 -11.65 -10.44
N ASP A 157 9.13 -10.37 -10.32
CA ASP A 157 7.98 -9.94 -9.51
C ASP A 157 6.67 -10.56 -10.02
N LEU A 158 6.42 -10.56 -11.33
CA LEU A 158 5.27 -11.23 -11.95
C LEU A 158 5.28 -12.75 -11.74
N ALA A 159 6.47 -13.38 -11.78
CA ALA A 159 6.59 -14.82 -11.49
C ALA A 159 6.27 -15.12 -10.01
N ILE A 160 6.71 -14.28 -9.06
CA ILE A 160 6.41 -14.40 -7.64
C ILE A 160 4.91 -14.21 -7.42
N GLN A 161 4.29 -13.17 -8.00
CA GLN A 161 2.84 -12.95 -7.96
C GLN A 161 2.07 -14.22 -8.37
N ARG A 162 2.43 -14.80 -9.51
CA ARG A 162 1.80 -16.03 -10.01
C ARG A 162 2.02 -17.21 -9.05
N LEU A 163 3.24 -17.42 -8.56
CA LEU A 163 3.57 -18.52 -7.65
C LEU A 163 2.83 -18.40 -6.30
N ILE A 164 2.62 -17.19 -5.81
CA ILE A 164 1.79 -16.93 -4.62
C ILE A 164 0.32 -17.29 -4.92
N GLY A 165 -0.22 -16.86 -6.05
CA GLY A 165 -1.58 -17.19 -6.48
C GLY A 165 -1.81 -18.68 -6.68
N GLU A 166 -0.77 -19.43 -7.10
CA GLU A 166 -0.80 -20.90 -7.25
C GLU A 166 -0.57 -21.67 -5.93
N GLY A 167 -0.39 -20.99 -4.79
CA GLY A 167 -0.11 -21.64 -3.49
C GLY A 167 1.27 -22.27 -3.37
N LYS A 168 2.20 -21.92 -4.26
CA LYS A 168 3.58 -22.41 -4.27
C LYS A 168 4.55 -21.54 -3.50
N PHE A 169 4.18 -20.29 -3.25
CA PHE A 169 4.96 -19.30 -2.51
C PHE A 169 4.11 -18.64 -1.43
N ILE A 170 4.77 -18.14 -0.38
CA ILE A 170 4.14 -17.37 0.69
C ILE A 170 4.34 -15.88 0.42
N GLY A 171 3.26 -15.12 0.47
CA GLY A 171 3.30 -13.67 0.33
C GLY A 171 1.91 -13.05 0.16
N PRO A 172 1.82 -11.72 0.10
CA PRO A 172 0.60 -10.98 -0.18
C PRO A 172 0.14 -11.15 -1.63
N ASP A 173 -1.08 -10.71 -1.94
CA ASP A 173 -1.45 -10.38 -3.31
C ASP A 173 -0.60 -9.20 -3.78
N MET A 174 -0.18 -9.22 -5.04
CA MET A 174 0.74 -8.23 -5.57
C MET A 174 0.14 -7.48 -6.75
N ASP A 175 0.21 -6.17 -6.69
CA ASP A 175 0.02 -5.26 -7.82
C ASP A 175 1.41 -4.89 -8.33
N VAL A 176 1.80 -5.38 -9.51
CA VAL A 176 3.17 -5.27 -9.99
C VAL A 176 3.34 -4.03 -10.85
N THR A 177 4.19 -3.11 -10.40
CA THR A 177 4.61 -1.93 -11.18
C THR A 177 5.71 -2.30 -12.16
N ALA A 178 5.68 -1.73 -13.36
CA ALA A 178 6.71 -1.84 -14.38
C ALA A 178 8.09 -1.35 -13.87
N PRO A 179 9.18 -1.56 -14.64
CA PRO A 179 10.48 -0.99 -14.28
C PRO A 179 10.38 0.52 -14.10
N TYR A 180 11.23 1.05 -13.23
CA TYR A 180 11.42 2.49 -13.16
C TYR A 180 11.65 3.09 -14.55
N MET A 181 11.05 4.23 -14.83
CA MET A 181 11.29 5.01 -16.04
C MET A 181 12.08 6.26 -15.68
N GLU A 182 13.33 6.29 -16.08
CA GLU A 182 14.29 7.32 -15.74
C GLU A 182 15.02 7.80 -17.00
N GLU A 183 15.17 9.11 -17.18
CA GLU A 183 16.06 9.68 -18.18
C GLU A 183 17.53 9.59 -17.73
N PRO A 184 18.51 9.71 -18.65
CA PRO A 184 19.93 9.74 -18.28
C PRO A 184 20.24 10.83 -17.24
N GLY A 185 20.96 10.51 -16.19
CA GLY A 185 21.33 11.45 -15.11
C GLY A 185 21.53 10.77 -13.76
N MET A 186 21.08 9.53 -13.64
CA MET A 186 21.28 8.71 -12.44
C MET A 186 21.93 7.38 -12.82
N ASP A 187 23.18 7.20 -12.45
CA ASP A 187 23.96 6.01 -12.78
C ASP A 187 23.67 4.83 -11.81
N ILE A 188 22.40 4.42 -11.73
CA ILE A 188 21.99 3.22 -10.98
C ILE A 188 21.72 2.12 -12.00
N PRO A 189 22.55 1.06 -12.06
CA PRO A 189 22.46 0.03 -13.10
C PRO A 189 21.12 -0.69 -13.20
N ALA A 190 20.38 -0.74 -12.10
CA ALA A 190 19.09 -1.43 -12.02
C ALA A 190 17.90 -0.61 -12.54
N LEU A 191 18.09 0.67 -12.86
CA LEU A 191 17.02 1.52 -13.41
C LEU A 191 16.89 1.31 -14.92
N ASN A 192 15.64 1.31 -15.40
CA ASN A 192 15.37 1.29 -16.84
C ASN A 192 15.48 2.71 -17.39
N THR A 193 16.55 2.98 -18.11
CA THR A 193 16.78 4.28 -18.77
C THR A 193 15.96 4.35 -20.05
N ILE A 194 15.03 5.31 -20.10
CA ILE A 194 14.24 5.65 -21.30
C ILE A 194 14.97 6.70 -22.15
N LYS A 195 14.59 6.75 -23.42
CA LYS A 195 15.16 7.68 -24.42
C LYS A 195 14.04 8.57 -25.01
N GLY A 196 13.40 9.32 -24.14
CA GLY A 196 12.33 10.22 -24.51
C GLY A 196 10.94 9.56 -24.64
N PRO A 197 9.91 10.36 -24.98
CA PRO A 197 8.51 9.99 -24.86
C PRO A 197 8.07 8.81 -25.74
N ALA A 198 8.70 8.58 -26.86
CA ALA A 198 8.38 7.43 -27.73
C ALA A 198 8.81 6.11 -27.08
N ASP A 199 9.98 6.08 -26.45
CA ASP A 199 10.49 4.91 -25.74
C ASP A 199 9.69 4.69 -24.44
N ALA A 200 9.36 5.75 -23.71
CA ALA A 200 8.47 5.70 -22.54
C ALA A 200 7.10 5.07 -22.88
N ALA A 201 6.49 5.48 -23.99
CA ALA A 201 5.23 4.93 -24.47
C ALA A 201 5.37 3.44 -24.87
N ALA A 202 6.44 3.08 -25.58
CA ALA A 202 6.72 1.70 -25.97
C ALA A 202 6.95 0.79 -24.76
N SER A 203 7.71 1.26 -23.76
CA SER A 203 7.94 0.57 -22.49
C SER A 203 6.62 0.37 -21.72
N THR A 204 5.78 1.39 -21.65
CA THR A 204 4.45 1.31 -21.01
C THR A 204 3.59 0.22 -21.63
N ASN A 205 3.47 0.21 -22.95
CA ASN A 205 2.67 -0.79 -23.67
C ASN A 205 3.24 -2.20 -23.49
N PHE A 206 4.57 -2.36 -23.61
CA PHE A 206 5.21 -3.65 -23.44
C PHE A 206 4.95 -4.26 -22.06
N TRP A 207 5.14 -3.50 -20.98
CA TRP A 207 4.97 -4.01 -19.63
C TRP A 207 3.51 -4.18 -19.23
N ALA A 208 2.61 -3.35 -19.76
CA ALA A 208 1.16 -3.59 -19.62
C ALA A 208 0.76 -4.94 -20.24
N ASP A 209 1.26 -5.26 -21.45
CA ASP A 209 1.01 -6.54 -22.11
C ASP A 209 1.62 -7.75 -21.36
N LYS A 210 2.64 -7.51 -20.52
CA LYS A 210 3.22 -8.53 -19.62
C LYS A 210 2.46 -8.71 -18.32
N GLY A 211 1.53 -7.81 -17.99
CA GLY A 211 0.69 -7.88 -16.77
C GLY A 211 1.06 -6.90 -15.66
N CYS A 212 1.97 -5.96 -15.91
CA CYS A 212 2.16 -4.84 -14.98
C CYS A 212 0.92 -3.95 -14.98
N THR A 213 0.52 -3.47 -13.80
CA THR A 213 -0.73 -2.74 -13.58
C THR A 213 -0.50 -1.28 -13.19
N SER A 214 0.75 -0.87 -12.99
CA SER A 214 1.12 0.51 -12.74
C SER A 214 2.52 0.83 -13.28
N PHE A 215 2.82 2.14 -13.38
CA PHE A 215 4.06 2.65 -13.98
C PHE A 215 4.66 3.70 -13.08
N LYS A 216 5.99 3.64 -12.87
CA LYS A 216 6.73 4.55 -11.99
C LYS A 216 7.64 5.46 -12.80
N MET A 217 7.33 6.76 -12.80
CA MET A 217 8.26 7.81 -13.26
C MET A 217 9.26 8.15 -12.17
N TYR A 218 10.51 8.42 -12.56
CA TYR A 218 11.56 8.69 -11.59
C TYR A 218 12.16 10.10 -11.79
N MET A 219 13.23 10.42 -11.11
CA MET A 219 13.66 11.77 -10.79
C MET A 219 13.93 12.69 -11.98
N HIS A 220 14.50 12.19 -13.08
CA HIS A 220 14.89 12.98 -14.25
C HIS A 220 13.91 12.84 -15.43
N ALA A 221 12.81 12.10 -15.27
CA ALA A 221 11.78 12.00 -16.31
C ALA A 221 11.23 13.38 -16.67
N THR A 222 11.03 13.62 -17.98
CA THR A 222 10.55 14.90 -18.50
C THR A 222 9.02 14.98 -18.54
N HIS A 223 8.48 16.21 -18.72
CA HIS A 223 7.05 16.42 -18.96
C HIS A 223 6.53 15.59 -20.15
N ALA A 224 7.32 15.51 -21.22
CA ALA A 224 6.95 14.78 -22.42
C ALA A 224 6.87 13.26 -22.16
N ASP A 225 7.81 12.73 -21.36
CA ASP A 225 7.81 11.31 -20.96
C ASP A 225 6.60 10.98 -20.09
N LEU A 226 6.36 11.80 -19.04
CA LEU A 226 5.21 11.61 -18.17
C LEU A 226 3.89 11.66 -18.95
N ALA A 227 3.74 12.64 -19.87
CA ALA A 227 2.54 12.76 -20.70
C ALA A 227 2.34 11.53 -21.60
N ALA A 228 3.42 10.97 -22.15
CA ALA A 228 3.36 9.75 -22.95
C ALA A 228 2.94 8.53 -22.11
N VAL A 229 3.55 8.34 -20.93
CA VAL A 229 3.21 7.25 -20.02
C VAL A 229 1.77 7.36 -19.52
N VAL A 230 1.33 8.53 -19.08
CA VAL A 230 -0.05 8.78 -18.61
C VAL A 230 -1.06 8.44 -19.72
N ARG A 231 -0.82 8.90 -20.94
CA ARG A 231 -1.70 8.60 -22.08
C ARG A 231 -1.85 7.10 -22.33
N GLU A 232 -0.72 6.36 -22.41
CA GLU A 232 -0.74 4.92 -22.70
C GLU A 232 -1.33 4.11 -21.55
N ALA A 233 -0.97 4.45 -20.31
CA ALA A 233 -1.49 3.79 -19.12
C ALA A 233 -3.01 4.01 -18.96
N HIS A 234 -3.47 5.25 -19.08
CA HIS A 234 -4.89 5.59 -18.92
C HIS A 234 -5.75 4.99 -20.04
N ALA A 235 -5.24 4.87 -21.27
CA ALA A 235 -5.94 4.16 -22.35
C ALA A 235 -6.22 2.68 -22.02
N ARG A 236 -5.48 2.11 -21.06
CA ARG A 236 -5.63 0.75 -20.55
C ARG A 236 -6.24 0.67 -19.15
N HIS A 237 -6.72 1.79 -18.61
CA HIS A 237 -7.23 1.91 -17.23
C HIS A 237 -6.19 1.55 -16.15
N LEU A 238 -4.91 1.77 -16.45
CA LEU A 238 -3.78 1.55 -15.55
C LEU A 238 -3.31 2.88 -14.95
N LYS A 239 -2.52 2.82 -13.87
CA LYS A 239 -2.14 3.99 -13.07
C LYS A 239 -0.67 4.35 -13.22
N VAL A 240 -0.40 5.65 -13.05
CA VAL A 240 0.95 6.22 -13.08
C VAL A 240 1.27 6.86 -11.74
N THR A 241 2.45 6.54 -11.21
CA THR A 241 2.99 7.12 -9.99
C THR A 241 4.37 7.73 -10.23
N GLY A 242 4.85 8.57 -9.32
CA GLY A 242 6.15 9.22 -9.50
C GLY A 242 6.88 9.57 -8.22
N HIS A 243 8.20 9.30 -8.23
CA HIS A 243 9.18 9.94 -7.36
C HIS A 243 9.88 10.99 -8.21
N LEU A 244 9.33 12.20 -8.22
CA LEU A 244 9.69 13.23 -9.18
C LEU A 244 10.73 14.23 -8.61
N CYS A 245 11.46 14.89 -9.49
CA CYS A 245 12.34 16.00 -9.17
C CYS A 245 12.38 17.03 -10.32
N ALA A 246 12.56 16.55 -11.56
CA ALA A 246 12.58 17.41 -12.75
C ALA A 246 11.20 18.01 -13.09
N ILE A 247 10.13 17.37 -12.61
CA ILE A 247 8.74 17.81 -12.74
C ILE A 247 8.22 18.11 -11.35
N THR A 248 7.61 19.27 -11.13
CA THR A 248 6.94 19.60 -9.87
C THR A 248 5.66 18.76 -9.68
N TYR A 249 5.19 18.62 -8.46
CA TYR A 249 3.93 17.94 -8.17
C TYR A 249 2.73 18.62 -8.85
N ARG A 250 2.75 19.95 -8.91
CA ARG A 250 1.73 20.73 -9.60
C ARG A 250 1.69 20.44 -11.09
N GLU A 251 2.83 20.42 -11.75
CA GLU A 251 2.95 20.09 -13.17
C GLU A 251 2.56 18.65 -13.48
N ALA A 252 3.01 17.70 -12.63
CA ALA A 252 2.63 16.29 -12.79
C ALA A 252 1.12 16.07 -12.63
N ALA A 253 0.49 16.76 -11.67
CA ALA A 253 -0.95 16.73 -11.48
C ALA A 253 -1.72 17.33 -12.66
N GLU A 254 -1.17 18.34 -13.33
CA GLU A 254 -1.75 18.92 -14.56
C GLU A 254 -1.69 17.94 -15.74
N ILE A 255 -0.60 17.17 -15.86
CA ILE A 255 -0.43 16.14 -16.88
C ILE A 255 -1.36 14.94 -16.62
N GLY A 256 -1.75 14.69 -15.36
CA GLY A 256 -2.70 13.65 -15.00
C GLY A 256 -2.09 12.44 -14.27
N ILE A 257 -0.99 12.64 -13.53
CA ILE A 257 -0.45 11.59 -12.67
C ILE A 257 -1.48 11.15 -11.62
N ASP A 258 -1.54 9.86 -11.30
CA ASP A 258 -2.52 9.34 -10.34
C ASP A 258 -2.03 9.38 -8.88
N ASN A 259 -0.71 9.28 -8.68
CA ASN A 259 -0.13 9.18 -7.34
C ASN A 259 1.26 9.79 -7.28
N LEU A 260 1.58 10.42 -6.16
CA LEU A 260 2.90 10.95 -5.85
C LEU A 260 3.47 10.21 -4.64
N GLU A 261 4.70 9.76 -4.77
CA GLU A 261 5.37 8.93 -3.77
C GLU A 261 6.10 9.79 -2.73
N HIS A 262 6.23 9.24 -1.52
CA HIS A 262 6.99 9.84 -0.42
C HIS A 262 6.37 11.12 0.16
N GLY A 263 5.05 11.22 0.16
CA GLY A 263 4.37 12.40 0.65
C GLY A 263 4.83 13.65 -0.08
N PHE A 264 5.32 14.65 0.66
CA PHE A 264 5.90 15.88 0.10
C PHE A 264 7.42 15.85 0.03
N MET A 265 8.08 14.80 0.57
CA MET A 265 9.54 14.73 0.66
C MET A 265 10.25 14.74 -0.70
N ALA A 266 9.59 14.30 -1.76
CA ALA A 266 10.09 14.32 -3.13
C ALA A 266 9.58 15.51 -3.97
N SER A 267 8.85 16.48 -3.37
CA SER A 267 8.34 17.64 -4.08
C SER A 267 9.45 18.64 -4.41
N SER A 268 9.50 19.10 -5.66
CA SER A 268 10.35 20.20 -6.15
C SER A 268 9.59 21.53 -6.29
N ASP A 269 8.31 21.61 -5.91
CA ASP A 269 7.45 22.79 -6.04
C ASP A 269 8.00 24.06 -5.35
N PHE A 270 8.86 23.88 -4.35
CA PHE A 270 9.42 24.97 -3.56
C PHE A 270 10.90 25.24 -3.86
N ALA A 271 11.46 24.60 -4.89
CA ALA A 271 12.84 24.82 -5.32
C ALA A 271 13.01 26.23 -5.88
N ALA A 272 14.00 26.96 -5.36
CA ALA A 272 14.32 28.27 -5.93
C ALA A 272 15.01 28.08 -7.28
N GLY A 273 14.50 28.79 -8.31
CA GLY A 273 15.07 28.72 -9.65
C GLY A 273 14.78 27.39 -10.36
N HIS A 274 13.67 26.71 -10.01
CA HIS A 274 13.27 25.50 -10.73
C HIS A 274 13.26 25.72 -12.24
N VAL A 275 13.87 24.80 -12.96
CA VAL A 275 13.89 24.75 -14.42
C VAL A 275 13.14 23.50 -14.85
N ALA A 276 12.17 23.64 -15.74
CA ALA A 276 11.39 22.52 -16.26
C ALA A 276 12.32 21.43 -16.85
N ASP A 277 12.01 20.18 -16.59
CA ASP A 277 12.76 19.00 -17.04
C ASP A 277 14.20 18.92 -16.51
N ALA A 278 14.51 19.65 -15.41
CA ALA A 278 15.81 19.60 -14.76
C ALA A 278 15.67 19.33 -13.26
N CYS A 279 16.34 18.29 -12.77
CA CYS A 279 16.34 17.94 -11.37
C CYS A 279 17.45 18.67 -10.61
N ASP A 280 17.09 19.57 -9.70
CA ASP A 280 17.98 20.11 -8.67
C ASP A 280 17.50 19.65 -7.28
N TYR A 281 17.87 18.41 -6.93
CA TYR A 281 17.50 17.81 -5.67
C TYR A 281 17.94 18.62 -4.43
N PRO A 282 19.17 19.19 -4.36
CA PRO A 282 19.55 20.12 -3.30
C PRO A 282 18.63 21.34 -3.17
N ALA A 283 18.28 22.00 -4.28
CA ALA A 283 17.37 23.14 -4.26
C ALA A 283 15.96 22.75 -3.83
N ALA A 284 15.44 21.59 -4.28
CA ALA A 284 14.16 21.04 -3.87
C ALA A 284 14.13 20.80 -2.33
N ARG A 285 15.11 20.09 -1.78
CA ARG A 285 15.25 19.87 -0.33
C ARG A 285 15.33 21.17 0.46
N GLN A 286 16.12 22.14 0.00
CA GLN A 286 16.20 23.47 0.62
C GLN A 286 14.88 24.23 0.54
N GLY A 287 14.15 24.06 -0.54
CA GLY A 287 12.79 24.60 -0.73
C GLY A 287 11.85 24.12 0.36
N LEU A 288 11.78 22.80 0.58
CA LEU A 288 10.97 22.17 1.64
C LEU A 288 11.39 22.63 3.05
N LEU A 289 12.70 22.74 3.31
CA LEU A 289 13.21 23.21 4.60
C LEU A 289 12.81 24.66 4.90
N ARG A 290 12.65 25.52 3.88
CA ARG A 290 12.18 26.90 4.06
C ARG A 290 10.69 27.01 4.36
N GLN A 291 9.87 26.02 3.97
CA GLN A 291 8.45 26.05 4.26
C GLN A 291 8.18 25.90 5.76
N ALA A 292 7.29 26.72 6.29
CA ALA A 292 6.74 26.50 7.63
C ALA A 292 5.77 25.30 7.61
N ALA A 293 5.52 24.67 8.76
CA ALA A 293 4.55 23.60 8.88
C ALA A 293 3.15 24.03 8.42
N SER A 294 2.78 25.30 8.65
CA SER A 294 1.50 25.91 8.26
C SER A 294 1.66 26.84 7.05
N SER A 295 2.59 26.55 6.14
CA SER A 295 2.84 27.39 4.96
C SER A 295 1.60 27.51 4.07
N PRO A 296 1.15 28.74 3.70
CA PRO A 296 0.07 28.93 2.74
C PRO A 296 0.37 28.28 1.39
N ALA A 297 1.64 28.25 0.96
CA ALA A 297 2.07 27.64 -0.30
C ALA A 297 1.87 26.11 -0.28
N VAL A 298 2.19 25.46 0.84
CA VAL A 298 1.93 24.02 1.01
C VAL A 298 0.43 23.74 1.07
N THR A 299 -0.34 24.57 1.77
CA THR A 299 -1.81 24.45 1.83
C THR A 299 -2.44 24.61 0.43
N ASP A 300 -1.92 25.49 -0.39
CA ASP A 300 -2.38 25.70 -1.78
C ASP A 300 -2.04 24.48 -2.67
N LEU A 301 -0.82 23.94 -2.55
CA LEU A 301 -0.43 22.70 -3.24
C LEU A 301 -1.33 21.53 -2.83
N ILE A 302 -1.60 21.35 -1.53
CA ILE A 302 -2.52 20.33 -1.02
C ILE A 302 -3.90 20.44 -1.69
N LYS A 303 -4.50 21.63 -1.68
CA LYS A 303 -5.81 21.86 -2.31
C LYS A 303 -5.79 21.56 -3.80
N TYR A 304 -4.70 21.94 -4.48
CA TYR A 304 -4.54 21.68 -5.89
C TYR A 304 -4.48 20.19 -6.21
N LEU A 305 -3.64 19.43 -5.51
CA LEU A 305 -3.52 17.97 -5.68
C LEU A 305 -4.86 17.26 -5.44
N ILE A 306 -5.58 17.67 -4.39
CA ILE A 306 -6.92 17.14 -4.10
C ILE A 306 -7.90 17.46 -5.24
N SER A 307 -7.88 18.67 -5.78
CA SER A 307 -8.75 19.08 -6.90
C SER A 307 -8.50 18.28 -8.19
N LYS A 308 -7.28 17.75 -8.34
CA LYS A 308 -6.86 16.88 -9.45
C LYS A 308 -7.04 15.38 -9.15
N ASN A 309 -7.56 15.01 -7.98
CA ASN A 309 -7.69 13.62 -7.51
C ASN A 309 -6.37 12.85 -7.44
N VAL A 310 -5.25 13.53 -7.18
CA VAL A 310 -3.95 12.90 -7.01
C VAL A 310 -3.83 12.34 -5.60
N ALA A 311 -3.50 11.06 -5.49
CA ALA A 311 -3.20 10.41 -4.22
C ALA A 311 -1.77 10.72 -3.78
N LEU A 312 -1.50 10.68 -2.47
CA LEU A 312 -0.14 10.67 -1.92
C LEU A 312 0.14 9.35 -1.22
N THR A 313 1.34 8.82 -1.40
CA THR A 313 1.83 7.67 -0.66
C THR A 313 2.79 8.12 0.45
N SER A 314 2.40 7.93 1.69
CA SER A 314 3.29 8.05 2.85
C SER A 314 4.31 6.92 2.85
N THR A 315 5.57 7.25 3.16
CA THR A 315 6.65 6.27 3.35
C THR A 315 7.57 6.74 4.48
N LEU A 316 7.01 7.09 5.61
CA LEU A 316 7.76 7.63 6.75
C LEU A 316 8.92 6.73 7.23
N PRO A 317 8.83 5.37 7.16
CA PRO A 317 9.92 4.51 7.60
C PRO A 317 11.24 4.72 6.87
N VAL A 318 11.24 5.06 5.56
CA VAL A 318 12.48 5.28 4.81
C VAL A 318 13.18 6.57 5.22
N PHE A 319 12.47 7.56 5.75
CA PHE A 319 13.00 8.84 6.18
C PHE A 319 13.39 8.89 7.67
N GLU A 320 12.74 8.07 8.50
CA GLU A 320 12.98 8.05 9.95
C GLU A 320 14.46 7.89 10.33
N PRO A 321 15.24 6.99 9.72
CA PRO A 321 16.64 6.79 10.11
C PRO A 321 17.55 7.99 9.90
N TYR A 322 17.21 8.89 8.97
CA TYR A 322 17.93 10.13 8.76
C TYR A 322 17.74 11.15 9.90
N THR A 323 16.78 10.90 10.80
CA THR A 323 16.57 11.71 12.01
C THR A 323 17.51 11.36 13.16
N GLY A 324 18.39 10.37 12.99
CA GLY A 324 19.25 9.85 14.04
C GLY A 324 18.56 8.94 15.06
N ARG A 325 17.29 8.59 14.84
CA ARG A 325 16.58 7.61 15.68
C ARG A 325 17.21 6.22 15.54
N GLU A 326 17.06 5.41 16.55
CA GLU A 326 17.61 4.05 16.55
C GLU A 326 16.96 3.19 15.45
N VAL A 327 17.79 2.46 14.70
CA VAL A 327 17.36 1.60 13.58
C VAL A 327 16.30 0.57 13.99
N VAL A 328 16.41 0.08 15.22
CA VAL A 328 15.58 -1.01 15.75
C VAL A 328 14.22 -0.58 16.28
N LEU A 329 13.84 0.69 16.19
CA LEU A 329 12.51 1.13 16.66
C LEU A 329 11.38 0.36 15.96
N GLY A 330 11.52 0.07 14.66
CA GLY A 330 10.60 -0.78 13.90
C GLY A 330 10.85 -2.27 14.06
N GLY A 331 12.03 -2.69 14.51
CA GLY A 331 12.53 -4.07 14.50
C GLY A 331 13.11 -4.46 13.14
N GLY A 332 13.57 -5.72 13.02
CA GLY A 332 13.96 -6.32 11.74
C GLY A 332 15.46 -6.44 11.51
N LEU A 333 16.30 -5.85 12.36
CA LEU A 333 17.75 -6.00 12.23
C LEU A 333 18.16 -7.48 12.21
N GLU A 334 17.48 -8.32 12.98
CA GLU A 334 17.69 -9.77 13.03
C GLU A 334 17.34 -10.51 11.72
N ALA A 335 16.55 -9.91 10.84
CA ALA A 335 16.25 -10.50 9.53
C ALA A 335 17.42 -10.36 8.55
N LEU A 336 18.29 -9.38 8.76
CA LEU A 336 19.44 -9.11 7.91
C LEU A 336 20.54 -10.16 8.13
N ILE A 337 21.32 -10.46 7.08
CA ILE A 337 22.60 -11.19 7.23
C ILE A 337 23.58 -10.40 8.10
N PRO A 338 24.56 -11.05 8.78
CA PRO A 338 25.48 -10.37 9.70
C PRO A 338 26.19 -9.15 9.10
N GLN A 339 26.60 -9.22 7.83
CA GLN A 339 27.29 -8.12 7.15
C GLN A 339 26.40 -6.88 6.99
N LEU A 340 25.11 -7.09 6.71
CA LEU A 340 24.14 -6.00 6.65
C LEU A 340 23.80 -5.46 8.03
N GLN A 341 23.67 -6.33 9.04
CA GLN A 341 23.48 -5.88 10.43
C GLN A 341 24.62 -4.96 10.89
N GLU A 342 25.85 -5.34 10.61
CA GLU A 342 27.03 -4.54 10.94
C GLU A 342 27.01 -3.19 10.21
N ARG A 343 26.73 -3.20 8.90
CA ARG A 343 26.62 -1.97 8.09
C ARG A 343 25.56 -1.03 8.66
N GLU A 344 24.36 -1.53 8.91
CA GLU A 344 23.26 -0.71 9.41
C GLU A 344 23.53 -0.14 10.79
N THR A 345 24.15 -0.93 11.67
CA THR A 345 24.56 -0.48 13.00
C THR A 345 25.63 0.63 12.91
N LYS A 346 26.67 0.44 12.09
CA LYS A 346 27.71 1.46 11.88
C LYS A 346 27.14 2.74 11.28
N THR A 347 26.24 2.61 10.29
CA THR A 347 25.59 3.76 9.64
C THR A 347 24.76 4.56 10.65
N TRP A 348 23.98 3.87 11.49
CA TRP A 348 23.22 4.52 12.56
C TRP A 348 24.15 5.23 13.57
N GLN A 349 25.18 4.55 14.07
CA GLN A 349 26.15 5.16 14.98
C GLN A 349 26.79 6.40 14.38
N ALA A 350 27.15 6.36 13.10
CA ALA A 350 27.71 7.49 12.38
C ALA A 350 26.76 8.66 12.18
N SER A 351 25.43 8.42 12.19
CA SER A 351 24.39 9.44 12.01
C SER A 351 24.01 10.19 13.29
N GLN A 352 24.47 9.72 14.47
CA GLN A 352 24.06 10.31 15.73
C GLN A 352 24.49 11.78 15.84
N GLY A 353 23.55 12.65 16.21
CA GLY A 353 23.74 14.08 16.44
C GLY A 353 24.04 14.94 15.21
N LYS A 354 23.94 14.42 13.99
CA LYS A 354 24.46 15.09 12.79
C LYS A 354 23.45 15.86 11.95
N ASP A 355 22.14 15.62 12.04
CA ASP A 355 21.21 16.28 11.10
C ASP A 355 19.92 16.80 11.74
N SER A 356 19.99 18.00 12.32
CA SER A 356 18.81 18.72 12.80
C SER A 356 17.83 19.10 11.68
N ALA A 357 18.30 19.27 10.44
CA ALA A 357 17.48 19.61 9.29
C ALA A 357 16.58 18.43 8.86
N SER A 358 17.12 17.21 8.86
CA SER A 358 16.30 16.01 8.59
C SER A 358 15.25 15.79 9.68
N VAL A 359 15.57 16.04 10.96
CA VAL A 359 14.60 16.00 12.06
C VAL A 359 13.46 16.99 11.84
N ALA A 360 13.82 18.23 11.48
CA ALA A 360 12.83 19.29 11.25
C ALA A 360 11.95 18.97 10.02
N LEU A 361 12.55 18.48 8.93
CA LEU A 361 11.83 18.14 7.72
C LEU A 361 10.90 16.94 7.94
N PHE A 362 11.35 15.90 8.65
CA PHE A 362 10.53 14.75 8.98
C PHE A 362 9.25 15.13 9.78
N LYS A 363 9.40 16.03 10.78
CA LYS A 363 8.23 16.56 11.51
C LYS A 363 7.28 17.36 10.64
N LYS A 364 7.80 18.14 9.69
CA LYS A 364 6.97 18.88 8.73
C LYS A 364 6.23 17.91 7.82
N GLU A 365 6.91 16.88 7.32
CA GLU A 365 6.30 15.85 6.48
C GLU A 365 5.10 15.20 7.18
N GLN A 366 5.28 14.70 8.40
CA GLN A 366 4.17 14.16 9.19
C GLN A 366 3.00 15.15 9.30
N GLY A 367 3.29 16.43 9.52
CA GLY A 367 2.28 17.48 9.62
C GLY A 367 1.61 17.79 8.27
N TRP A 368 2.32 17.74 7.14
CA TRP A 368 1.77 18.00 5.82
C TRP A 368 0.92 16.83 5.32
N GLU A 369 1.34 15.60 5.56
CA GLU A 369 0.51 14.41 5.29
C GLU A 369 -0.81 14.46 6.09
N LYS A 370 -0.73 14.88 7.37
CA LYS A 370 -1.92 15.08 8.20
C LYS A 370 -2.84 16.16 7.63
N GLN A 371 -2.29 17.30 7.19
CA GLN A 371 -3.08 18.35 6.54
C GLN A 371 -3.72 17.88 5.23
N PHE A 372 -3.00 17.11 4.42
CA PHE A 372 -3.53 16.53 3.18
C PHE A 372 -4.71 15.61 3.46
N TYR A 373 -4.57 14.69 4.41
CA TYR A 373 -5.63 13.78 4.83
C TYR A 373 -6.84 14.52 5.41
N ASP A 374 -6.62 15.50 6.31
CA ASP A 374 -7.70 16.28 6.94
C ASP A 374 -8.47 17.14 5.94
N ALA A 375 -7.81 17.57 4.87
CA ALA A 375 -8.44 18.28 3.75
C ALA A 375 -9.23 17.36 2.80
N GLY A 376 -9.25 16.04 3.04
CA GLY A 376 -9.98 15.05 2.25
C GLY A 376 -9.15 14.41 1.14
N GLY A 377 -7.82 14.60 1.13
CA GLY A 377 -6.92 13.94 0.20
C GLY A 377 -6.81 12.43 0.43
N LEU A 378 -6.63 11.67 -0.62
CA LEU A 378 -6.41 10.22 -0.54
C LEU A 378 -4.96 9.93 -0.16
N LEU A 379 -4.67 9.88 1.14
CA LEU A 379 -3.39 9.42 1.66
C LEU A 379 -3.41 7.90 1.72
N VAL A 380 -2.41 7.26 1.12
CA VAL A 380 -2.14 5.81 1.17
C VAL A 380 -0.77 5.57 1.77
N ALA A 381 -0.40 4.33 2.07
CA ALA A 381 0.83 4.03 2.78
C ALA A 381 1.70 2.99 2.08
N GLY A 382 3.00 3.07 2.31
CA GLY A 382 4.03 2.13 1.94
C GLY A 382 5.27 2.26 2.82
N THR A 383 6.35 1.56 2.51
CA THR A 383 7.52 1.53 3.40
C THR A 383 8.85 1.79 2.72
N ASP A 384 8.95 1.57 1.43
CA ASP A 384 10.16 1.73 0.60
C ASP A 384 11.39 0.95 1.12
N PRO A 385 11.31 -0.39 1.28
CA PRO A 385 12.37 -1.18 1.90
C PRO A 385 13.45 -1.57 0.90
N THR A 386 14.23 -0.60 0.43
CA THR A 386 15.25 -0.78 -0.60
C THR A 386 16.68 -0.89 -0.05
N GLY A 387 16.85 -0.73 1.27
CA GLY A 387 18.14 -0.58 1.92
C GLY A 387 18.58 0.88 2.05
N ALA A 388 18.03 1.81 1.29
CA ALA A 388 18.02 3.21 1.65
C ALA A 388 17.16 3.38 2.92
N GLY A 389 17.57 4.25 3.84
CA GLY A 389 16.83 4.45 5.09
C GLY A 389 16.76 3.24 6.02
N ARG A 390 17.47 2.14 5.73
CA ARG A 390 17.56 0.94 6.59
C ARG A 390 16.19 0.29 6.88
N THR A 391 15.24 0.48 6.01
CA THR A 391 13.88 -0.02 6.10
C THR A 391 13.83 -1.49 5.74
N ILE A 392 13.13 -2.32 6.50
CA ILE A 392 13.05 -3.76 6.31
C ILE A 392 11.61 -4.19 6.13
N ALA A 393 11.34 -4.92 5.03
CA ALA A 393 10.03 -5.43 4.68
C ALA A 393 9.32 -6.11 5.87
N GLY A 394 8.02 -5.93 6.00
CA GLY A 394 7.20 -6.49 7.05
C GLY A 394 7.31 -5.77 8.40
N TYR A 395 8.52 -5.52 8.88
CA TYR A 395 8.74 -4.74 10.10
C TYR A 395 8.35 -3.28 9.91
N ALA A 396 8.72 -2.71 8.78
CA ALA A 396 8.41 -1.33 8.43
C ALA A 396 6.90 -1.11 8.22
N ASN A 397 6.13 -2.11 7.78
CA ASN A 397 4.69 -1.98 7.59
C ASN A 397 3.97 -1.63 8.90
N ARG A 398 4.40 -2.23 10.02
CA ARG A 398 3.89 -1.87 11.35
C ARG A 398 4.41 -0.51 11.80
N ARG A 399 5.69 -0.21 11.48
CA ARG A 399 6.31 1.06 11.85
C ARG A 399 5.67 2.25 11.13
N GLU A 400 5.23 2.08 9.89
CA GLU A 400 4.49 3.13 9.17
C GLU A 400 3.24 3.55 9.93
N ILE A 401 2.44 2.59 10.42
CA ILE A 401 1.24 2.89 11.22
C ILE A 401 1.60 3.63 12.53
N GLU A 402 2.69 3.21 13.19
CA GLU A 402 3.18 3.89 14.40
C GLU A 402 3.61 5.33 14.11
N LEU A 403 4.31 5.56 12.98
CA LEU A 403 4.81 6.88 12.58
C LEU A 403 3.67 7.83 12.15
N LEU A 404 2.62 7.31 11.53
CA LEU A 404 1.40 8.06 11.28
C LEU A 404 0.76 8.53 12.60
N VAL A 405 0.68 7.64 13.61
CA VAL A 405 0.15 8.02 14.93
C VAL A 405 1.05 9.05 15.62
N GLU A 406 2.38 8.91 15.55
CA GLU A 406 3.33 9.93 16.02
C GLU A 406 3.12 11.28 15.29
N GLY A 407 2.72 11.24 14.02
CA GLY A 407 2.37 12.40 13.19
C GLY A 407 1.03 13.06 13.52
N GLY A 408 0.27 12.52 14.50
CA GLY A 408 -0.98 13.09 14.98
C GLY A 408 -2.24 12.46 14.40
N PHE A 409 -2.14 11.37 13.64
CA PHE A 409 -3.31 10.58 13.27
C PHE A 409 -3.82 9.77 14.47
N THR A 410 -5.12 9.55 14.55
CA THR A 410 -5.63 8.56 15.50
C THR A 410 -5.23 7.15 15.06
N PRO A 411 -5.12 6.16 15.97
CA PRO A 411 -4.87 4.78 15.58
C PRO A 411 -5.85 4.25 14.50
N LEU A 412 -7.11 4.64 14.57
CA LEU A 412 -8.14 4.25 13.61
C LEU A 412 -7.90 4.86 12.22
N GLN A 413 -7.48 6.13 12.17
CA GLN A 413 -7.11 6.80 10.91
C GLN A 413 -5.86 6.16 10.28
N ALA A 414 -4.83 5.88 11.08
CA ALA A 414 -3.60 5.25 10.60
C ALA A 414 -3.88 3.85 10.03
N ILE A 415 -4.72 3.05 10.70
CA ILE A 415 -5.16 1.75 10.17
C ILE A 415 -5.97 1.93 8.88
N GLN A 416 -6.88 2.91 8.80
CA GLN A 416 -7.64 3.21 7.59
C GLN A 416 -6.73 3.56 6.40
N ILE A 417 -5.70 4.38 6.62
CA ILE A 417 -4.72 4.76 5.60
C ILE A 417 -4.01 3.53 5.04
N CYS A 418 -3.59 2.62 5.93
CA CYS A 418 -2.86 1.41 5.58
C CYS A 418 -3.75 0.23 5.13
N THR A 419 -5.07 0.41 5.03
CA THR A 419 -6.03 -0.63 4.64
C THR A 419 -7.00 -0.13 3.58
N LEU A 420 -8.11 0.51 3.98
CA LEU A 420 -9.18 0.96 3.08
C LEU A 420 -8.71 1.96 2.03
N ASN A 421 -7.83 2.89 2.41
CA ASN A 421 -7.38 3.91 1.46
C ASN A 421 -6.52 3.28 0.34
N GLY A 422 -5.64 2.33 0.67
CA GLY A 422 -4.91 1.56 -0.32
C GLY A 422 -5.86 0.77 -1.23
N ALA A 423 -6.87 0.12 -0.66
CA ALA A 423 -7.89 -0.59 -1.43
C ALA A 423 -8.67 0.33 -2.38
N LYS A 424 -9.04 1.55 -1.93
CA LYS A 424 -9.68 2.57 -2.78
C LYS A 424 -8.79 2.99 -3.94
N TYR A 425 -7.51 3.24 -3.67
CA TYR A 425 -6.57 3.61 -4.73
C TYR A 425 -6.46 2.52 -5.81
N LEU A 426 -6.43 1.24 -5.40
CA LEU A 426 -6.42 0.10 -6.32
C LEU A 426 -7.77 -0.17 -7.00
N GLY A 427 -8.86 0.52 -6.60
CA GLY A 427 -10.21 0.25 -7.07
C GLY A 427 -10.79 -1.08 -6.57
N ARG A 428 -10.24 -1.62 -5.47
CA ARG A 428 -10.59 -2.90 -4.86
C ARG A 428 -11.32 -2.78 -3.52
N ASP A 429 -11.78 -1.60 -3.15
CA ASP A 429 -12.45 -1.32 -1.87
C ASP A 429 -13.78 -2.07 -1.69
N ARG A 430 -14.35 -2.63 -2.75
CA ARG A 430 -15.49 -3.57 -2.67
C ARG A 430 -15.08 -4.98 -2.29
N GLU A 431 -13.79 -5.33 -2.41
CA GLU A 431 -13.26 -6.68 -2.19
C GLU A 431 -12.42 -6.80 -0.91
N ILE A 432 -11.59 -5.78 -0.62
CA ILE A 432 -10.60 -5.77 0.48
C ILE A 432 -10.64 -4.44 1.25
N GLY A 433 -9.80 -4.32 2.26
CA GLY A 433 -9.53 -3.08 3.00
C GLY A 433 -10.46 -2.79 4.17
N THR A 434 -11.54 -3.55 4.35
CA THR A 434 -12.39 -3.47 5.54
C THR A 434 -12.88 -4.84 5.99
N ILE A 435 -13.24 -4.96 7.29
CA ILE A 435 -13.88 -6.16 7.84
C ILE A 435 -15.40 -6.02 7.65
N GLU A 436 -15.90 -6.55 6.54
CA GLU A 436 -17.29 -6.41 6.12
C GLU A 436 -17.76 -7.67 5.40
N ALA A 437 -19.01 -8.09 5.64
CA ALA A 437 -19.57 -9.28 5.02
C ALA A 437 -19.53 -9.18 3.49
N GLY A 438 -19.14 -10.28 2.83
CA GLY A 438 -18.97 -10.39 1.38
C GLY A 438 -17.56 -10.11 0.88
N LYS A 439 -16.71 -9.42 1.65
CA LYS A 439 -15.32 -9.14 1.28
C LYS A 439 -14.41 -10.36 1.48
N GLN A 440 -13.22 -10.30 0.88
CA GLN A 440 -12.19 -11.30 1.10
C GLN A 440 -11.84 -11.39 2.59
N ALA A 441 -11.56 -12.58 3.05
CA ALA A 441 -11.16 -12.81 4.43
C ALA A 441 -9.65 -12.53 4.61
N ASP A 442 -9.29 -11.27 4.42
CA ASP A 442 -7.97 -10.70 4.59
C ASP A 442 -7.95 -9.92 5.89
N LEU A 443 -7.46 -10.55 6.96
CA LEU A 443 -7.56 -10.09 8.33
C LEU A 443 -6.25 -10.28 9.08
N VAL A 444 -6.01 -9.47 10.10
CA VAL A 444 -4.90 -9.67 11.05
C VAL A 444 -5.47 -9.79 12.45
N LEU A 445 -5.13 -10.89 13.12
CA LEU A 445 -5.40 -11.09 14.54
C LEU A 445 -4.22 -10.59 15.36
N VAL A 446 -4.45 -9.59 16.17
CA VAL A 446 -3.46 -8.94 17.05
C VAL A 446 -3.75 -9.32 18.50
N ASN A 447 -2.73 -9.77 19.22
CA ASN A 447 -2.82 -10.03 20.66
C ASN A 447 -2.69 -8.70 21.42
N GLY A 448 -3.82 -8.06 21.71
CA GLY A 448 -3.90 -6.80 22.42
C GLY A 448 -4.84 -5.78 21.77
N ASP A 449 -4.67 -4.51 22.13
CA ASP A 449 -5.56 -3.40 21.77
C ASP A 449 -4.78 -2.25 21.10
N PRO A 450 -4.55 -2.31 19.77
CA PRO A 450 -3.81 -1.29 19.04
C PRO A 450 -4.49 0.09 19.00
N GLU A 451 -5.79 0.20 19.34
CA GLU A 451 -6.44 1.50 19.50
C GLU A 451 -5.94 2.23 20.75
N LYS A 452 -5.58 1.48 21.82
CA LYS A 452 -5.00 2.05 23.03
C LYS A 452 -3.49 2.28 22.94
N ASP A 453 -2.79 1.34 22.36
CA ASP A 453 -1.35 1.42 22.11
C ASP A 453 -1.03 0.80 20.75
N ILE A 454 -0.77 1.66 19.77
CA ILE A 454 -0.54 1.23 18.38
C ILE A 454 0.65 0.26 18.25
N ARG A 455 1.62 0.30 19.17
CA ARG A 455 2.77 -0.61 19.18
C ARG A 455 2.38 -2.07 19.41
N GLN A 456 1.15 -2.34 19.89
CA GLN A 456 0.62 -3.69 20.02
C GLN A 456 0.39 -4.37 18.67
N LEU A 457 0.40 -3.64 17.55
CA LEU A 457 0.49 -4.23 16.22
C LEU A 457 1.72 -5.13 16.02
N ARG A 458 2.76 -4.96 16.84
CA ARG A 458 3.92 -5.87 16.84
C ARG A 458 3.60 -7.28 17.34
N GLN A 459 2.42 -7.47 17.96
CA GLN A 459 1.95 -8.76 18.50
C GLN A 459 0.94 -9.43 17.57
N MET A 460 1.18 -9.38 16.25
CA MET A 460 0.37 -10.12 15.28
C MET A 460 0.55 -11.62 15.49
N GLU A 461 -0.57 -12.36 15.62
CA GLU A 461 -0.55 -13.81 15.82
C GLU A 461 -0.85 -14.57 14.53
N ILE A 462 -1.88 -14.15 13.81
CA ILE A 462 -2.36 -14.81 12.60
C ILE A 462 -2.66 -13.75 11.57
N VAL A 463 -2.16 -13.93 10.36
CA VAL A 463 -2.53 -13.16 9.18
C VAL A 463 -3.36 -14.04 8.28
N PHE A 464 -4.62 -13.71 8.13
CA PHE A 464 -5.52 -14.38 7.20
C PHE A 464 -5.40 -13.75 5.83
N LYS A 465 -5.11 -14.55 4.83
CA LYS A 465 -5.15 -14.19 3.41
C LYS A 465 -6.09 -15.15 2.69
N HIS A 466 -7.12 -14.62 2.06
CA HIS A 466 -8.19 -15.44 1.45
C HIS A 466 -8.76 -16.51 2.42
N GLY A 467 -8.87 -16.16 3.69
CA GLY A 467 -9.39 -17.03 4.75
C GLY A 467 -8.42 -18.09 5.29
N ILE A 468 -7.22 -18.19 4.71
CA ILE A 468 -6.15 -19.07 5.21
C ILE A 468 -5.30 -18.28 6.22
N GLY A 469 -5.21 -18.79 7.43
CA GLY A 469 -4.47 -18.15 8.53
C GLY A 469 -3.01 -18.60 8.58
N PHE A 470 -2.09 -17.67 8.38
CA PHE A 470 -0.64 -17.90 8.48
C PHE A 470 -0.13 -17.50 9.86
N ASP A 471 0.81 -18.26 10.41
CA ASP A 471 1.48 -17.99 11.68
C ASP A 471 2.51 -16.86 11.51
N SER A 472 2.14 -15.63 11.90
CA SER A 472 2.99 -14.45 11.74
C SER A 472 4.32 -14.58 12.50
N PRO A 473 4.37 -14.95 13.80
CA PRO A 473 5.63 -15.13 14.51
C PRO A 473 6.56 -16.15 13.85
N ARG A 474 6.01 -17.29 13.39
CA ARG A 474 6.80 -18.34 12.74
C ARG A 474 7.36 -17.88 11.40
N LEU A 475 6.62 -17.08 10.64
CA LEU A 475 7.11 -16.46 9.41
C LEU A 475 8.29 -15.53 9.68
N PHE A 476 8.18 -14.62 10.67
CA PHE A 476 9.29 -13.73 11.06
C PHE A 476 10.51 -14.54 11.51
N GLU A 477 10.32 -15.55 12.36
CA GLU A 477 11.42 -16.41 12.86
C GLU A 477 12.16 -17.10 11.71
N SER A 478 11.43 -17.60 10.72
CA SER A 478 12.01 -18.27 9.54
C SER A 478 12.85 -17.36 8.66
N MET A 479 12.69 -16.04 8.79
CA MET A 479 13.41 -15.05 7.98
C MET A 479 14.62 -14.42 8.68
N LYS A 480 14.95 -14.83 9.91
CA LYS A 480 16.16 -14.37 10.58
C LYS A 480 17.42 -14.70 9.77
N GLY A 481 18.25 -13.69 9.54
CA GLY A 481 19.48 -13.81 8.75
C GLY A 481 19.26 -14.16 7.26
N LYS A 482 18.09 -13.87 6.68
CA LYS A 482 17.76 -14.23 5.28
C LYS A 482 17.71 -13.03 4.35
N VAL A 483 17.62 -11.80 4.86
CA VAL A 483 17.65 -10.59 4.02
C VAL A 483 19.10 -10.29 3.66
N GLY A 484 19.40 -10.23 2.36
CA GLY A 484 20.75 -10.10 1.80
C GLY A 484 21.37 -11.40 1.30
N LEU A 485 20.63 -12.53 1.36
CA LEU A 485 20.96 -13.77 0.66
C LEU A 485 20.11 -13.89 -0.61
N ASN A 486 20.76 -14.23 -1.71
CA ASN A 486 20.13 -14.52 -3.00
C ASN A 486 19.62 -15.96 -3.08
#